data_a4284681ac05c82a7af6a61283861511
#
_entry.id   a4284681ac05c82a7af6a61283861511
#
_cell.length_a   1.000
_cell.length_b   1.000
_cell.length_c   1.000
_cell.angle_alpha   90.00
_cell.angle_beta   90.00
_cell.angle_gamma   90.00
#
_symmetry.space_group_name_H-M   'P 1'
#
loop_
_entity.id
_entity.type
_entity.pdbx_description
1 polymer ?
#
loop_
_entity_poly.entity_id
_entity_poly.type
_entity_poly.pdbx_seq_one_letter_code
_entity_poly.pdbx_strand_id
1 'polypeptide(L)'
;GINKSASPEQIKSAYRKLAVKYHPDKNKGDKASEEKFKEASEAYHVLSNNERKQNYDNFGHAAFENGGGGRGGFGNFDFSSHFSDIFEDFFGEGFGGGRRTRKSNNRGSDLRYDLSISLNEAYTGKKQDIKFSTSEKCDTCKGSGSKPGHNASSCSMCNGHGQVRSSQGFFTVQQTCPQCSGSGEQITNPCSSCSGQGKKQASKRLSVTIPKGVDDGTRIRLAGKGEAGSRGGTTGDLYLFINVHSHELFKRSDENLFFEFPISLADAALGTTIEIPTIDGGKAKIKIPDGTQNGKQFRLKGKGMPFMRRGDFGDLYVQVKTEVPV
;
A
#
# COMPACT_ATOMS: atom_id res chain seq x y z
N GLY A 1 -22.73 -10.94 -31.37
CA GLY A 1 -23.82 -10.18 -31.73
C GLY A 1 -23.64 -8.66 -31.89
N ILE A 2 -22.62 -8.18 -32.65
CA ILE A 2 -22.48 -6.77 -33.08
C ILE A 2 -22.43 -6.73 -34.58
N ASN A 3 -22.84 -5.58 -35.18
CA ASN A 3 -22.80 -5.37 -36.64
C ASN A 3 -21.35 -5.11 -37.09
N LYS A 4 -21.01 -5.43 -38.37
CA LYS A 4 -19.69 -5.15 -38.95
C LYS A 4 -19.31 -3.66 -38.90
N SER A 5 -20.29 -2.76 -38.92
CA SER A 5 -20.13 -1.30 -38.83
C SER A 5 -20.08 -0.78 -37.38
N ALA A 6 -19.99 -1.65 -36.36
CA ALA A 6 -20.00 -1.24 -34.98
C ALA A 6 -18.79 -0.36 -34.62
N SER A 7 -19.08 0.73 -33.89
CA SER A 7 -18.04 1.65 -33.40
C SER A 7 -17.18 1.00 -32.31
N PRO A 8 -15.96 1.49 -32.07
CA PRO A 8 -15.08 0.98 -31.00
C PRO A 8 -15.75 0.98 -29.61
N GLU A 9 -16.62 1.97 -29.37
CA GLU A 9 -17.38 2.07 -28.10
C GLU A 9 -18.44 0.99 -27.99
N GLN A 10 -19.13 0.67 -29.08
CA GLN A 10 -20.12 -0.40 -29.15
C GLN A 10 -19.46 -1.77 -28.96
N ILE A 11 -18.30 -2.00 -29.58
CA ILE A 11 -17.50 -3.23 -29.40
C ILE A 11 -17.12 -3.39 -27.94
N LYS A 12 -16.59 -2.34 -27.30
CA LYS A 12 -16.20 -2.33 -25.88
C LYS A 12 -17.39 -2.57 -24.95
N SER A 13 -18.53 -1.95 -25.23
CA SER A 13 -19.76 -2.13 -24.43
C SER A 13 -20.29 -3.56 -24.52
N ALA A 14 -20.32 -4.15 -25.73
CA ALA A 14 -20.75 -5.53 -25.93
C ALA A 14 -19.85 -6.52 -25.21
N TYR A 15 -18.50 -6.33 -25.31
CA TYR A 15 -17.54 -7.16 -24.60
C TYR A 15 -17.76 -7.10 -23.08
N ARG A 16 -17.90 -5.88 -22.50
CA ARG A 16 -18.13 -5.74 -21.05
C ARG A 16 -19.37 -6.50 -20.58
N LYS A 17 -20.47 -6.46 -21.33
CA LYS A 17 -21.69 -7.19 -21.01
C LYS A 17 -21.45 -8.71 -20.99
N LEU A 18 -20.73 -9.24 -21.97
CA LEU A 18 -20.41 -10.67 -22.07
C LEU A 18 -19.42 -11.08 -21.00
N ALA A 19 -18.38 -10.26 -20.76
CA ALA A 19 -17.37 -10.52 -19.73
C ALA A 19 -17.97 -10.59 -18.31
N VAL A 20 -18.92 -9.68 -17.98
CA VAL A 20 -19.62 -9.72 -16.69
C VAL A 20 -20.56 -10.93 -16.59
N LYS A 21 -21.19 -11.32 -17.70
CA LYS A 21 -22.12 -12.46 -17.74
C LYS A 21 -21.41 -13.81 -17.57
N TYR A 22 -20.28 -13.97 -18.25
CA TYR A 22 -19.52 -15.24 -18.28
C TYR A 22 -18.24 -15.22 -17.46
N HIS A 23 -18.14 -14.28 -16.49
CA HIS A 23 -16.94 -14.16 -15.63
C HIS A 23 -16.72 -15.44 -14.83
N PRO A 24 -15.48 -15.96 -14.74
CA PRO A 24 -15.18 -17.20 -14.03
C PRO A 24 -15.52 -17.12 -12.52
N ASP A 25 -15.41 -15.95 -11.90
CA ASP A 25 -15.78 -15.78 -10.48
C ASP A 25 -17.29 -15.91 -10.23
N LYS A 26 -18.12 -15.57 -11.23
CA LYS A 26 -19.59 -15.71 -11.13
C LYS A 26 -20.10 -17.09 -11.52
N ASN A 27 -19.37 -17.78 -12.41
CA ASN A 27 -19.76 -19.06 -12.98
C ASN A 27 -18.70 -20.13 -12.66
N LYS A 28 -18.31 -20.23 -11.39
CA LYS A 28 -17.27 -21.17 -10.94
C LYS A 28 -17.61 -22.61 -11.33
N GLY A 29 -16.74 -23.25 -12.13
CA GLY A 29 -16.87 -24.65 -12.54
C GLY A 29 -17.75 -24.89 -13.77
N ASP A 30 -18.32 -23.86 -14.40
CA ASP A 30 -19.10 -24.00 -15.64
C ASP A 30 -18.17 -23.84 -16.86
N LYS A 31 -17.76 -24.96 -17.45
CA LYS A 31 -16.91 -25.01 -18.64
C LYS A 31 -17.51 -24.28 -19.84
N ALA A 32 -18.85 -24.33 -20.01
CA ALA A 32 -19.50 -23.66 -21.13
C ALA A 32 -19.44 -22.13 -21.01
N SER A 33 -19.50 -21.60 -19.78
CA SER A 33 -19.31 -20.17 -19.53
C SER A 33 -17.84 -19.76 -19.72
N GLU A 34 -16.89 -20.62 -19.35
CA GLU A 34 -15.46 -20.39 -19.58
C GLU A 34 -15.13 -20.32 -21.07
N GLU A 35 -15.65 -21.25 -21.89
CA GLU A 35 -15.46 -21.24 -23.34
C GLU A 35 -16.04 -19.96 -23.99
N LYS A 36 -17.25 -19.55 -23.58
CA LYS A 36 -17.86 -18.30 -24.07
C LYS A 36 -17.09 -17.05 -23.65
N PHE A 37 -16.48 -17.08 -22.48
CA PHE A 37 -15.62 -15.99 -22.01
C PHE A 37 -14.34 -15.91 -22.85
N LYS A 38 -13.71 -17.04 -23.16
CA LYS A 38 -12.53 -17.13 -24.03
C LYS A 38 -12.84 -16.60 -25.44
N GLU A 39 -13.93 -17.06 -26.03
CA GLU A 39 -14.40 -16.62 -27.35
C GLU A 39 -14.70 -15.10 -27.40
N ALA A 40 -15.37 -14.58 -26.38
CA ALA A 40 -15.64 -13.14 -26.29
C ALA A 40 -14.38 -12.29 -26.13
N SER A 41 -13.38 -12.80 -25.41
CA SER A 41 -12.10 -12.13 -25.19
C SER A 41 -11.26 -12.11 -26.47
N GLU A 42 -11.23 -13.21 -27.20
CA GLU A 42 -10.56 -13.34 -28.50
C GLU A 42 -11.17 -12.38 -29.53
N ALA A 43 -12.50 -12.39 -29.67
CA ALA A 43 -13.23 -11.47 -30.53
C ALA A 43 -12.93 -10.01 -30.21
N TYR A 44 -12.90 -9.65 -28.93
CA TYR A 44 -12.58 -8.30 -28.49
C TYR A 44 -11.13 -7.92 -28.83
N HIS A 45 -10.18 -8.84 -28.66
CA HIS A 45 -8.77 -8.61 -28.98
C HIS A 45 -8.55 -8.31 -30.47
N VAL A 46 -9.28 -8.98 -31.36
CA VAL A 46 -9.23 -8.71 -32.81
C VAL A 46 -9.94 -7.41 -33.18
N LEU A 47 -11.14 -7.19 -32.67
CA LEU A 47 -12.01 -6.07 -33.07
C LEU A 47 -11.69 -4.73 -32.40
N SER A 48 -10.94 -4.74 -31.27
CA SER A 48 -10.55 -3.51 -30.57
C SER A 48 -9.44 -2.70 -31.26
N ASN A 49 -8.67 -3.32 -32.13
CA ASN A 49 -7.61 -2.67 -32.90
C ASN A 49 -8.04 -2.50 -34.36
N ASN A 50 -7.98 -1.27 -34.87
CA ASN A 50 -8.42 -0.95 -36.24
C ASN A 50 -7.70 -1.77 -37.32
N GLU A 51 -6.40 -1.97 -37.22
CA GLU A 51 -5.62 -2.75 -38.19
C GLU A 51 -6.03 -4.23 -38.19
N ARG A 52 -6.21 -4.82 -37.01
CA ARG A 52 -6.64 -6.22 -36.85
C ARG A 52 -8.08 -6.41 -37.32
N LYS A 53 -8.95 -5.44 -37.03
CA LYS A 53 -10.33 -5.43 -37.51
C LYS A 53 -10.39 -5.38 -39.03
N GLN A 54 -9.60 -4.52 -39.69
CA GLN A 54 -9.51 -4.47 -41.13
C GLN A 54 -9.00 -5.78 -41.74
N ASN A 55 -7.98 -6.38 -41.11
CA ASN A 55 -7.47 -7.68 -41.57
C ASN A 55 -8.53 -8.77 -41.42
N TYR A 56 -9.29 -8.77 -40.30
CA TYR A 56 -10.38 -9.70 -40.09
C TYR A 56 -11.55 -9.46 -41.07
N ASP A 57 -11.91 -8.21 -41.35
CA ASP A 57 -12.97 -7.86 -42.28
C ASP A 57 -12.66 -8.25 -43.74
N ASN A 58 -11.35 -8.25 -44.10
CA ASN A 58 -10.87 -8.61 -45.46
C ASN A 58 -10.61 -10.09 -45.66
N PHE A 59 -10.08 -10.78 -44.65
CA PHE A 59 -9.55 -12.17 -44.78
C PHE A 59 -10.24 -13.19 -43.87
N GLY A 60 -11.15 -12.75 -43.01
CA GLY A 60 -11.85 -13.63 -42.07
C GLY A 60 -10.96 -14.29 -41.04
N HIS A 61 -11.40 -15.43 -40.48
CA HIS A 61 -10.64 -16.24 -39.53
C HIS A 61 -9.33 -16.77 -40.11
N ALA A 62 -9.27 -17.03 -41.42
CA ALA A 62 -8.07 -17.55 -42.10
C ALA A 62 -6.83 -16.66 -41.96
N ALA A 63 -7.03 -15.35 -41.72
CA ALA A 63 -5.92 -14.41 -41.47
C ALA A 63 -5.18 -14.67 -40.15
N PHE A 64 -5.82 -15.41 -39.24
CA PHE A 64 -5.30 -15.67 -37.88
C PHE A 64 -5.00 -17.15 -37.63
N GLU A 65 -5.54 -18.08 -38.48
CA GLU A 65 -5.31 -19.52 -38.38
C GLU A 65 -4.04 -19.98 -39.13
N ASN A 66 -3.66 -19.30 -40.20
CA ASN A 66 -2.49 -19.71 -41.01
C ASN A 66 -1.32 -18.73 -40.83
N GLY A 67 -0.41 -19.03 -39.94
CA GLY A 67 0.90 -18.41 -39.81
C GLY A 67 1.80 -18.74 -41.02
N GLY A 68 1.48 -18.22 -42.21
CA GLY A 68 2.22 -18.45 -43.45
C GLY A 68 2.65 -17.14 -44.12
N GLY A 69 3.94 -16.79 -43.95
CA GLY A 69 4.76 -16.09 -44.94
C GLY A 69 4.56 -14.57 -45.06
N GLY A 70 5.39 -13.80 -44.34
CA GLY A 70 5.63 -12.39 -44.65
C GLY A 70 6.19 -11.62 -43.47
N ARG A 71 7.49 -11.54 -43.35
CA ARG A 71 8.34 -10.53 -42.70
C ARG A 71 7.71 -9.72 -41.57
N GLY A 72 7.53 -10.31 -40.37
CA GLY A 72 7.01 -9.61 -39.17
C GLY A 72 6.51 -10.61 -38.14
N GLY A 73 7.34 -11.47 -37.63
CA GLY A 73 7.37 -12.30 -36.42
C GLY A 73 6.10 -12.46 -35.56
N PHE A 74 5.11 -13.26 -36.02
CA PHE A 74 4.11 -13.88 -35.14
C PHE A 74 3.91 -15.34 -35.59
N GLY A 75 5.01 -16.11 -35.61
CA GLY A 75 4.97 -17.55 -35.83
C GLY A 75 4.76 -18.28 -34.51
N ASN A 76 3.80 -19.19 -34.52
CA ASN A 76 3.62 -20.24 -33.51
C ASN A 76 3.22 -19.74 -32.10
N PHE A 77 2.08 -19.08 -31.99
CA PHE A 77 1.42 -18.94 -30.69
C PHE A 77 0.48 -20.15 -30.52
N ASP A 78 0.93 -21.10 -29.74
CA ASP A 78 0.05 -22.10 -29.12
C ASP A 78 -0.85 -21.35 -28.12
N PHE A 79 -2.04 -20.98 -28.60
CA PHE A 79 -2.98 -20.11 -27.93
C PHE A 79 -3.49 -20.68 -26.61
N SER A 80 -3.35 -21.98 -26.42
CA SER A 80 -3.86 -22.71 -25.26
C SER A 80 -2.95 -22.61 -24.03
N SER A 81 -1.62 -22.51 -24.21
CA SER A 81 -0.64 -22.53 -23.12
C SER A 81 -0.22 -21.14 -22.60
N HIS A 82 -0.36 -20.09 -23.44
CA HIS A 82 0.04 -18.72 -23.09
C HIS A 82 -1.12 -17.79 -22.73
N PHE A 83 -2.36 -18.29 -22.74
CA PHE A 83 -3.53 -17.49 -22.38
C PHE A 83 -3.51 -17.04 -20.92
N SER A 84 -2.92 -17.83 -20.03
CA SER A 84 -2.76 -17.49 -18.61
C SER A 84 -1.80 -16.32 -18.41
N ASP A 85 -0.67 -16.32 -19.11
CA ASP A 85 0.36 -15.28 -18.98
C ASP A 85 -0.07 -13.95 -19.62
N ILE A 86 -0.79 -14.03 -20.75
CA ILE A 86 -1.37 -12.82 -21.40
C ILE A 86 -2.54 -12.27 -20.61
N PHE A 87 -3.27 -13.11 -19.91
CA PHE A 87 -4.40 -12.70 -19.06
C PHE A 87 -3.92 -11.99 -17.79
N GLU A 88 -2.82 -12.43 -17.15
CA GLU A 88 -2.21 -11.73 -16.02
C GLU A 88 -1.59 -10.40 -16.44
N ASP A 89 -0.93 -10.32 -17.60
CA ASP A 89 -0.37 -9.07 -18.12
C ASP A 89 -1.46 -8.07 -18.57
N PHE A 90 -2.63 -8.56 -19.01
CA PHE A 90 -3.70 -7.70 -19.52
C PHE A 90 -4.70 -7.26 -18.44
N PHE A 91 -4.97 -8.10 -17.44
CA PHE A 91 -5.89 -7.80 -16.33
C PHE A 91 -5.19 -7.36 -15.05
N GLY A 92 -3.92 -7.71 -14.87
CA GLY A 92 -3.11 -7.30 -13.70
C GLY A 92 -2.60 -5.86 -13.77
N GLU A 93 -2.52 -5.27 -14.96
CA GLU A 93 -2.02 -3.90 -15.13
C GLU A 93 -3.06 -3.07 -15.90
N GLY A 94 -3.88 -2.37 -15.15
CA GLY A 94 -5.01 -1.56 -15.59
C GLY A 94 -4.79 -0.80 -16.89
N PHE A 95 -5.71 -0.98 -17.78
CA PHE A 95 -6.14 -0.17 -18.92
C PHE A 95 -5.48 1.22 -19.03
N GLY A 96 -4.26 1.29 -19.54
CA GLY A 96 -3.58 2.56 -19.76
C GLY A 96 -2.30 2.37 -20.56
N GLY A 97 -2.44 2.57 -21.86
CA GLY A 97 -1.40 2.38 -22.85
C GLY A 97 -0.11 3.14 -22.62
N GLY A 98 0.93 2.63 -23.24
CA GLY A 98 2.25 3.22 -23.37
C GLY A 98 3.30 2.29 -22.81
N ARG A 99 4.16 1.77 -23.67
CA ARG A 99 5.48 1.26 -23.30
C ARG A 99 6.18 2.33 -22.45
N ARG A 100 5.90 2.36 -21.15
CA ARG A 100 6.76 3.03 -20.21
C ARG A 100 8.05 2.21 -20.20
N THR A 101 9.06 2.68 -20.91
CA THR A 101 10.44 2.39 -20.54
C THR A 101 10.47 2.41 -19.01
N ARG A 102 10.78 1.29 -18.36
CA ARG A 102 10.98 1.23 -16.91
C ARG A 102 12.01 2.29 -16.59
N LYS A 103 11.54 3.51 -16.33
CA LYS A 103 12.35 4.53 -15.70
C LYS A 103 12.85 3.88 -14.43
N SER A 104 14.14 3.68 -14.33
CA SER A 104 14.81 3.23 -13.12
C SER A 104 14.11 3.94 -11.95
N ASN A 105 13.53 3.16 -11.03
CA ASN A 105 12.75 3.72 -9.94
C ASN A 105 13.71 4.39 -8.96
N ASN A 106 14.12 5.62 -9.29
CA ASN A 106 15.08 6.41 -8.53
C ASN A 106 14.45 7.00 -7.25
N ARG A 107 13.27 6.51 -6.87
CA ARG A 107 12.62 6.92 -5.62
C ARG A 107 13.45 6.47 -4.42
N GLY A 108 13.57 7.34 -3.44
CA GLY A 108 14.20 7.03 -2.17
C GLY A 108 13.41 6.00 -1.37
N SER A 109 14.08 5.32 -0.47
CA SER A 109 13.49 4.33 0.42
C SER A 109 12.53 5.00 1.39
N ASP A 110 11.45 4.29 1.71
CA ASP A 110 10.58 4.68 2.79
C ASP A 110 11.24 4.34 4.14
N LEU A 111 11.03 5.20 5.13
CA LEU A 111 11.57 5.04 6.47
C LEU A 111 10.47 4.60 7.44
N ARG A 112 10.83 3.77 8.40
CA ARG A 112 10.01 3.37 9.52
C ARG A 112 10.52 4.00 10.81
N TYR A 113 9.60 4.51 11.62
CA TYR A 113 9.89 5.03 12.94
C TYR A 113 8.82 4.53 13.93
N ASP A 114 9.24 3.81 14.96
CA ASP A 114 8.35 3.30 15.99
C ASP A 114 8.27 4.33 17.12
N LEU A 115 7.07 4.74 17.47
CA LEU A 115 6.80 5.75 18.48
C LEU A 115 5.89 5.17 19.56
N SER A 116 6.40 5.14 20.79
CA SER A 116 5.65 4.67 21.94
C SER A 116 5.00 5.82 22.68
N ILE A 117 3.73 5.66 23.04
CA ILE A 117 2.92 6.64 23.78
C ILE A 117 2.15 5.94 24.90
N SER A 118 1.77 6.68 25.93
CA SER A 118 0.88 6.19 26.98
C SER A 118 -0.58 6.22 26.53
N LEU A 119 -1.46 5.47 27.22
CA LEU A 119 -2.90 5.46 26.97
C LEU A 119 -3.50 6.87 27.19
N ASN A 120 -3.03 7.62 28.17
CA ASN A 120 -3.47 8.99 28.41
C ASN A 120 -3.09 9.93 27.28
N GLU A 121 -1.90 9.76 26.68
CA GLU A 121 -1.48 10.54 25.53
C GLU A 121 -2.28 10.15 24.26
N ALA A 122 -2.65 8.89 24.12
CA ALA A 122 -3.57 8.44 23.07
C ALA A 122 -4.97 9.02 23.24
N TYR A 123 -5.43 9.22 24.49
CA TYR A 123 -6.71 9.86 24.79
C TYR A 123 -6.71 11.35 24.44
N THR A 124 -5.71 12.11 24.89
CA THR A 124 -5.67 13.57 24.70
C THR A 124 -5.19 13.99 23.31
N GLY A 125 -4.46 13.12 22.62
CA GLY A 125 -3.61 13.47 21.49
C GLY A 125 -2.34 14.19 21.95
N LYS A 126 -1.29 14.14 21.15
CA LYS A 126 0.02 14.70 21.51
C LYS A 126 0.74 15.27 20.29
N LYS A 127 1.44 16.40 20.48
CA LYS A 127 2.49 16.83 19.56
C LYS A 127 3.81 16.30 20.07
N GLN A 128 4.53 15.55 19.22
CA GLN A 128 5.79 14.92 19.56
C GLN A 128 6.87 15.29 18.55
N ASP A 129 8.01 15.74 19.04
CA ASP A 129 9.18 15.95 18.20
C ASP A 129 9.96 14.64 18.10
N ILE A 130 10.16 14.19 16.87
CA ILE A 130 10.94 13.01 16.56
C ILE A 130 12.26 13.40 15.91
N LYS A 131 13.32 12.67 16.21
CA LYS A 131 14.63 12.82 15.59
C LYS A 131 14.99 11.51 14.89
N PHE A 132 15.26 11.59 13.61
CA PHE A 132 15.60 10.42 12.80
C PHE A 132 16.69 10.75 11.78
N SER A 133 17.44 9.73 11.39
CA SER A 133 18.46 9.84 10.36
C SER A 133 17.85 9.55 9.00
N THR A 134 18.15 10.36 8.01
CA THR A 134 17.68 10.21 6.64
C THR A 134 18.76 10.66 5.67
N SER A 135 18.62 10.25 4.41
CA SER A 135 19.45 10.79 3.34
C SER A 135 18.76 11.98 2.69
N GLU A 136 19.43 13.10 2.56
CA GLU A 136 18.95 14.28 1.86
C GLU A 136 19.66 14.47 0.52
N LYS A 137 19.02 15.18 -0.41
CA LYS A 137 19.64 15.57 -1.65
C LYS A 137 20.86 16.44 -1.35
N CYS A 138 21.98 16.15 -1.99
CA CYS A 138 23.19 16.96 -1.84
C CYS A 138 22.95 18.37 -2.39
N ASP A 139 23.14 19.39 -1.55
CA ASP A 139 22.91 20.80 -1.92
C ASP A 139 23.84 21.27 -3.02
N THR A 140 25.08 20.76 -3.03
CA THR A 140 26.11 21.14 -3.99
C THR A 140 25.79 20.71 -5.41
N CYS A 141 25.33 19.45 -5.59
CA CYS A 141 25.01 18.90 -6.90
C CYS A 141 23.51 18.76 -7.15
N LYS A 142 22.66 19.18 -6.22
CA LYS A 142 21.19 19.10 -6.28
C LYS A 142 20.66 17.69 -6.62
N GLY A 143 21.41 16.68 -6.18
CA GLY A 143 21.05 15.28 -6.37
C GLY A 143 21.63 14.61 -7.61
N SER A 144 22.32 15.31 -8.51
CA SER A 144 22.88 14.72 -9.74
C SER A 144 24.05 13.77 -9.49
N GLY A 145 24.78 13.95 -8.39
CA GLY A 145 26.03 13.24 -8.11
C GLY A 145 27.24 13.76 -8.88
N SER A 146 27.04 14.59 -9.90
CA SER A 146 28.12 15.19 -10.70
C SER A 146 28.57 16.51 -10.10
N LYS A 147 29.84 16.89 -10.34
CA LYS A 147 30.36 18.21 -9.99
C LYS A 147 29.51 19.29 -10.68
N PRO A 148 29.22 20.43 -10.02
CA PRO A 148 28.50 21.53 -10.64
C PRO A 148 29.09 21.92 -11.99
N GLY A 149 28.27 22.10 -13.01
CA GLY A 149 28.69 22.38 -14.39
C GLY A 149 29.03 21.14 -15.23
N HIS A 150 29.01 19.93 -14.65
CA HIS A 150 29.22 18.68 -15.37
C HIS A 150 27.96 17.81 -15.29
N ASN A 151 27.57 17.22 -16.42
CA ASN A 151 26.46 16.28 -16.51
C ASN A 151 26.96 14.83 -16.51
N ALA A 152 26.13 13.91 -16.06
CA ALA A 152 26.37 12.49 -16.26
C ALA A 152 26.30 12.17 -17.76
N SER A 153 27.20 11.33 -18.25
CA SER A 153 27.21 10.81 -19.62
C SER A 153 26.50 9.47 -19.70
N SER A 154 25.92 9.13 -20.84
CA SER A 154 25.38 7.79 -21.06
C SER A 154 26.49 6.74 -20.93
N CYS A 155 26.19 5.65 -20.26
CA CYS A 155 27.13 4.53 -20.09
C CYS A 155 27.46 3.93 -21.47
N SER A 156 28.74 3.89 -21.82
CA SER A 156 29.21 3.38 -23.13
C SER A 156 28.95 1.86 -23.33
N MET A 157 28.95 1.08 -22.24
CA MET A 157 28.75 -0.37 -22.31
C MET A 157 27.31 -0.75 -22.61
N CYS A 158 26.33 -0.04 -22.06
CA CYS A 158 24.90 -0.35 -22.22
C CYS A 158 24.13 0.73 -23.01
N ASN A 159 24.82 1.75 -23.54
CA ASN A 159 24.23 2.85 -24.29
C ASN A 159 23.01 3.49 -23.58
N GLY A 160 23.08 3.65 -22.25
CA GLY A 160 22.02 4.21 -21.45
C GLY A 160 20.94 3.25 -20.98
N HIS A 161 20.94 1.99 -21.42
CA HIS A 161 19.89 1.02 -21.07
C HIS A 161 20.00 0.43 -19.67
N GLY A 162 21.14 0.56 -18.99
CA GLY A 162 21.37 0.00 -17.66
C GLY A 162 21.53 -1.53 -17.62
N GLN A 163 21.31 -2.21 -18.74
CA GLN A 163 21.40 -3.66 -18.88
C GLN A 163 22.18 -4.03 -20.13
N VAL A 164 22.91 -5.12 -20.06
CA VAL A 164 23.60 -5.71 -21.20
C VAL A 164 22.99 -7.07 -21.52
N ARG A 165 22.89 -7.39 -22.81
CA ARG A 165 22.43 -8.69 -23.28
C ARG A 165 23.63 -9.52 -23.63
N SER A 166 23.74 -10.70 -23.05
CA SER A 166 24.73 -11.70 -23.37
C SER A 166 24.02 -12.88 -23.98
N SER A 167 24.38 -13.24 -25.23
CA SER A 167 23.88 -14.45 -25.90
C SER A 167 24.85 -15.57 -25.64
N GLN A 168 24.41 -16.62 -24.97
CA GLN A 168 25.13 -17.89 -24.84
C GLN A 168 24.33 -18.99 -25.59
N GLY A 169 24.70 -19.28 -26.80
CA GLY A 169 23.98 -20.23 -27.66
C GLY A 169 22.58 -19.76 -28.00
N PHE A 170 21.57 -20.58 -27.70
CA PHE A 170 20.15 -20.27 -27.96
C PHE A 170 19.48 -19.36 -26.88
N PHE A 171 20.16 -19.07 -25.78
CA PHE A 171 19.60 -18.28 -24.70
C PHE A 171 20.20 -16.89 -24.69
N THR A 172 19.32 -15.87 -24.62
CA THR A 172 19.73 -14.48 -24.40
C THR A 172 19.48 -14.14 -22.93
N VAL A 173 20.55 -13.95 -22.16
CA VAL A 173 20.49 -13.55 -20.77
C VAL A 173 20.63 -12.03 -20.69
N GLN A 174 19.69 -11.40 -20.00
CA GLN A 174 19.72 -9.97 -19.70
C GLN A 174 20.35 -9.76 -18.33
N GLN A 175 21.48 -9.06 -18.26
CA GLN A 175 22.24 -8.85 -17.04
C GLN A 175 22.37 -7.35 -16.76
N THR A 176 22.35 -6.97 -15.46
CA THR A 176 22.62 -5.60 -15.06
C THR A 176 23.99 -5.18 -15.54
N CYS A 177 24.10 -4.00 -16.16
CA CYS A 177 25.36 -3.52 -16.68
C CYS A 177 26.39 -3.34 -15.54
N PRO A 178 27.53 -4.01 -15.57
CA PRO A 178 28.52 -3.96 -14.50
C PRO A 178 29.18 -2.57 -14.39
N GLN A 179 29.29 -1.83 -15.48
CA GLN A 179 29.95 -0.52 -15.50
C GLN A 179 29.09 0.57 -14.83
N CYS A 180 27.78 0.59 -15.03
CA CYS A 180 26.88 1.60 -14.46
C CYS A 180 25.97 1.06 -13.35
N SER A 181 26.11 -0.22 -12.99
CA SER A 181 25.30 -0.89 -11.96
C SER A 181 23.79 -0.66 -12.16
N GLY A 182 23.33 -0.73 -13.40
CA GLY A 182 21.91 -0.59 -13.75
C GLY A 182 21.42 0.82 -13.98
N SER A 183 22.23 1.84 -13.74
CA SER A 183 21.80 3.25 -13.82
C SER A 183 21.70 3.79 -15.24
N GLY A 184 22.37 3.19 -16.21
CA GLY A 184 22.46 3.69 -17.58
C GLY A 184 23.40 4.89 -17.78
N GLU A 185 23.86 5.52 -16.70
CA GLU A 185 24.67 6.74 -16.74
C GLU A 185 26.01 6.53 -16.02
N GLN A 186 27.02 7.27 -16.45
CA GLN A 186 28.36 7.28 -15.86
C GLN A 186 28.72 8.70 -15.41
N ILE A 187 29.14 8.84 -14.16
CA ILE A 187 29.62 10.10 -13.61
C ILE A 187 31.13 10.14 -13.75
N THR A 188 31.64 10.93 -14.71
CA THR A 188 33.06 11.11 -14.93
C THR A 188 33.69 12.05 -13.90
N ASN A 189 32.95 13.08 -13.46
CA ASN A 189 33.42 14.07 -12.47
C ASN A 189 32.48 14.02 -11.25
N PRO A 190 32.79 13.18 -10.23
CA PRO A 190 31.95 13.05 -9.06
C PRO A 190 31.94 14.33 -8.20
N CYS A 191 30.80 14.66 -7.63
CA CYS A 191 30.66 15.75 -6.68
C CYS A 191 31.48 15.45 -5.42
N SER A 192 32.39 16.33 -5.05
CA SER A 192 33.27 16.16 -3.88
C SER A 192 32.52 16.11 -2.55
N SER A 193 31.34 16.76 -2.48
CA SER A 193 30.53 16.82 -1.27
C SER A 193 29.76 15.55 -0.96
N CYS A 194 29.44 14.70 -1.95
CA CYS A 194 28.68 13.47 -1.79
C CYS A 194 29.35 12.27 -2.48
N SER A 195 30.59 12.42 -2.96
CA SER A 195 31.37 11.37 -3.61
C SER A 195 30.60 10.64 -4.74
N GLY A 196 29.83 11.40 -5.52
CA GLY A 196 29.04 10.85 -6.64
C GLY A 196 27.66 10.28 -6.27
N GLN A 197 27.35 10.15 -4.99
CA GLN A 197 26.07 9.53 -4.57
C GLN A 197 24.83 10.42 -4.81
N GLY A 198 25.01 11.74 -4.93
CA GLY A 198 23.92 12.71 -5.07
C GLY A 198 23.12 12.95 -3.78
N LYS A 199 23.44 12.24 -2.68
CA LYS A 199 22.75 12.34 -1.39
C LYS A 199 23.76 12.37 -0.23
N LYS A 200 23.36 12.95 0.89
CA LYS A 200 24.14 13.01 2.14
C LYS A 200 23.29 12.55 3.30
N GLN A 201 23.90 11.92 4.28
CA GLN A 201 23.26 11.59 5.55
C GLN A 201 22.99 12.87 6.35
N ALA A 202 21.78 13.01 6.84
CA ALA A 202 21.34 14.13 7.67
C ALA A 202 20.46 13.62 8.81
N SER A 203 20.55 14.30 9.97
CA SER A 203 19.62 14.06 11.07
C SER A 203 18.55 15.14 11.07
N LYS A 204 17.30 14.74 10.93
CA LYS A 204 16.15 15.66 10.92
C LYS A 204 15.37 15.60 12.22
N ARG A 205 14.86 16.77 12.62
CA ARG A 205 13.82 16.89 13.64
C ARG A 205 12.51 17.24 12.97
N LEU A 206 11.46 16.56 13.35
CA LEU A 206 10.12 16.78 12.79
C LEU A 206 9.10 16.74 13.92
N SER A 207 8.28 17.78 13.98
CA SER A 207 7.14 17.81 14.91
C SER A 207 5.95 17.12 14.27
N VAL A 208 5.44 16.07 14.93
CA VAL A 208 4.33 15.27 14.45
C VAL A 208 3.17 15.40 15.42
N THR A 209 1.97 15.60 14.88
CA THR A 209 0.73 15.61 15.67
C THR A 209 0.11 14.22 15.65
N ILE A 210 -0.01 13.62 16.82
CA ILE A 210 -0.71 12.36 17.04
C ILE A 210 -2.17 12.70 17.34
N PRO A 211 -3.13 12.21 16.55
CA PRO A 211 -4.53 12.48 16.78
C PRO A 211 -5.05 11.80 18.06
N LYS A 212 -6.14 12.32 18.60
CA LYS A 212 -6.87 11.69 19.70
C LYS A 212 -7.47 10.36 19.24
N GLY A 213 -7.54 9.39 20.14
CA GLY A 213 -8.14 8.10 19.88
C GLY A 213 -7.27 7.15 19.06
N VAL A 214 -6.00 7.49 18.80
CA VAL A 214 -5.08 6.61 18.08
C VAL A 214 -5.00 5.26 18.77
N ASP A 215 -5.05 4.19 17.98
CA ASP A 215 -4.97 2.82 18.46
C ASP A 215 -3.57 2.24 18.33
N ASP A 216 -3.30 1.15 19.07
CA ASP A 216 -2.06 0.41 18.93
C ASP A 216 -1.88 -0.10 17.50
N GLY A 217 -0.65 -0.10 17.00
CA GLY A 217 -0.34 -0.47 15.62
C GLY A 217 -0.79 0.53 14.54
N THR A 218 -1.37 1.68 14.91
CA THR A 218 -1.76 2.71 13.94
C THR A 218 -0.55 3.23 13.17
N ARG A 219 -0.70 3.35 11.86
CA ARG A 219 0.34 3.84 10.96
C ARG A 219 0.00 5.25 10.45
N ILE A 220 0.89 6.20 10.68
CA ILE A 220 0.79 7.58 10.18
C ILE A 220 1.84 7.75 9.08
N ARG A 221 1.39 8.07 7.86
CA ARG A 221 2.27 8.34 6.73
C ARG A 221 2.57 9.83 6.64
N LEU A 222 3.84 10.15 6.60
CA LEU A 222 4.36 11.50 6.36
C LEU A 222 5.00 11.54 4.97
N ALA A 223 4.25 12.04 4.00
CA ALA A 223 4.67 12.03 2.59
C ALA A 223 5.95 12.85 2.37
N GLY A 224 6.89 12.28 1.61
CA GLY A 224 8.14 12.91 1.23
C GLY A 224 9.12 13.16 2.39
N LYS A 225 8.96 12.46 3.53
CA LYS A 225 9.87 12.56 4.70
C LYS A 225 10.79 11.34 4.84
N GLY A 226 10.79 10.44 3.87
CA GLY A 226 11.72 9.30 3.79
C GLY A 226 13.09 9.70 3.28
N GLU A 227 13.84 8.75 2.72
CA GLU A 227 15.14 9.00 2.11
C GLU A 227 15.03 9.74 0.77
N ALA A 228 16.03 10.53 0.44
CA ALA A 228 16.15 11.14 -0.88
C ALA A 228 16.34 10.06 -1.96
N GLY A 229 15.66 10.23 -3.07
CA GLY A 229 15.88 9.40 -4.25
C GLY A 229 17.24 9.63 -4.87
N SER A 230 17.75 8.61 -5.53
CA SER A 230 19.01 8.71 -6.27
C SER A 230 18.85 9.57 -7.52
N ARG A 231 19.89 10.33 -7.89
CA ARG A 231 19.95 11.09 -9.15
C ARG A 231 18.73 11.97 -9.41
N GLY A 232 18.32 12.75 -8.43
CA GLY A 232 17.18 13.65 -8.54
C GLY A 232 15.81 12.96 -8.44
N GLY A 233 15.78 11.68 -8.14
CA GLY A 233 14.55 10.91 -7.90
C GLY A 233 13.68 11.49 -6.78
N THR A 234 12.44 11.06 -6.70
CA THR A 234 11.48 11.47 -5.66
C THR A 234 11.90 10.91 -4.31
N THR A 235 11.66 11.68 -3.25
CA THR A 235 11.88 11.26 -1.87
C THR A 235 10.86 10.18 -1.49
N GLY A 236 11.27 9.22 -0.65
CA GLY A 236 10.37 8.26 -0.03
C GLY A 236 9.50 8.89 1.06
N ASP A 237 8.74 8.10 1.76
CA ASP A 237 7.85 8.52 2.84
C ASP A 237 8.37 8.04 4.20
N LEU A 238 7.97 8.71 5.27
CA LEU A 238 8.22 8.26 6.62
C LEU A 238 6.92 7.69 7.21
N TYR A 239 6.96 6.46 7.65
CA TYR A 239 5.86 5.78 8.33
C TYR A 239 6.14 5.73 9.83
N LEU A 240 5.25 6.36 10.58
CA LEU A 240 5.25 6.26 12.03
C LEU A 240 4.34 5.11 12.45
N PHE A 241 4.87 4.18 13.24
CA PHE A 241 4.12 3.12 13.87
C PHE A 241 3.90 3.49 15.32
N ILE A 242 2.66 3.62 15.72
CA ILE A 242 2.30 4.00 17.08
C ILE A 242 2.15 2.73 17.92
N ASN A 243 2.88 2.65 19.02
CA ASN A 243 2.75 1.61 20.03
C ASN A 243 2.17 2.24 21.29
N VAL A 244 1.02 1.78 21.73
CA VAL A 244 0.35 2.28 22.94
C VAL A 244 0.73 1.36 24.10
N HIS A 245 1.40 1.93 25.11
CA HIS A 245 1.72 1.16 26.32
C HIS A 245 0.45 0.76 27.09
N SER A 246 0.49 -0.43 27.68
CA SER A 246 -0.55 -0.86 28.62
C SER A 246 -0.66 0.11 29.79
N HIS A 247 -1.88 0.37 30.24
CA HIS A 247 -2.16 1.21 31.40
C HIS A 247 -2.34 0.34 32.65
N GLU A 248 -1.93 0.83 33.80
CA GLU A 248 -2.01 0.07 35.06
C GLU A 248 -3.45 -0.30 35.45
N LEU A 249 -4.40 0.62 35.23
CA LEU A 249 -5.78 0.47 35.65
C LEU A 249 -6.72 0.08 34.52
N PHE A 250 -6.49 0.61 33.32
CA PHE A 250 -7.42 0.48 32.20
C PHE A 250 -6.92 -0.50 31.14
N LYS A 251 -7.77 -1.44 30.78
CA LYS A 251 -7.59 -2.30 29.61
C LYS A 251 -8.41 -1.72 28.46
N ARG A 252 -7.80 -1.46 27.32
CA ARG A 252 -8.45 -0.94 26.14
C ARG A 252 -8.89 -2.07 25.21
N SER A 253 -10.12 -1.97 24.68
CA SER A 253 -10.60 -2.77 23.57
C SER A 253 -11.35 -1.84 22.62
N ASP A 254 -10.76 -1.58 21.44
CA ASP A 254 -11.19 -0.57 20.49
C ASP A 254 -11.37 0.81 21.16
N GLU A 255 -12.54 1.36 21.19
CA GLU A 255 -12.87 2.62 21.85
C GLU A 255 -13.36 2.48 23.29
N ASN A 256 -13.54 1.25 23.75
CA ASN A 256 -14.01 0.99 25.10
C ASN A 256 -12.84 0.77 26.08
N LEU A 257 -13.07 1.17 27.33
CA LEU A 257 -12.15 0.92 28.42
C LEU A 257 -12.79 -0.03 29.41
N PHE A 258 -11.97 -0.90 29.97
CA PHE A 258 -12.33 -1.86 31.00
C PHE A 258 -11.49 -1.60 32.24
N PHE A 259 -12.14 -1.55 33.40
CA PHE A 259 -11.53 -1.30 34.68
C PHE A 259 -12.09 -2.28 35.71
N GLU A 260 -11.22 -2.99 36.44
CA GLU A 260 -11.59 -3.88 37.53
C GLU A 260 -11.51 -3.10 38.84
N PHE A 261 -12.60 -3.02 39.56
CA PHE A 261 -12.67 -2.32 40.85
C PHE A 261 -12.95 -3.28 41.99
N PRO A 262 -12.06 -3.38 43.00
CA PRO A 262 -12.28 -4.21 44.18
C PRO A 262 -13.30 -3.56 45.11
N ILE A 263 -14.27 -4.35 45.59
CA ILE A 263 -15.22 -3.94 46.64
C ILE A 263 -15.27 -5.00 47.76
N SER A 264 -15.62 -4.56 48.98
CA SER A 264 -15.83 -5.49 50.07
C SER A 264 -17.10 -6.34 49.85
N LEU A 265 -17.14 -7.55 50.41
CA LEU A 265 -18.33 -8.40 50.36
C LEU A 265 -19.53 -7.70 51.02
N ALA A 266 -19.32 -6.90 52.08
CA ALA A 266 -20.37 -6.13 52.77
C ALA A 266 -20.94 -5.05 51.82
N ASP A 267 -20.10 -4.29 51.12
CA ASP A 267 -20.54 -3.30 50.14
C ASP A 267 -21.30 -3.95 48.97
N ALA A 268 -20.90 -5.14 48.54
CA ALA A 268 -21.59 -5.87 47.48
C ALA A 268 -23.00 -6.33 47.95
N ALA A 269 -23.14 -6.71 49.23
CA ALA A 269 -24.38 -7.18 49.79
C ALA A 269 -25.38 -6.04 50.11
N LEU A 270 -24.88 -4.95 50.70
CA LEU A 270 -25.73 -3.82 51.17
C LEU A 270 -25.92 -2.75 50.09
N GLY A 271 -25.14 -2.76 49.05
CA GLY A 271 -25.08 -1.69 48.07
C GLY A 271 -24.23 -0.51 48.57
N THR A 272 -23.57 0.16 47.65
CA THR A 272 -22.70 1.32 47.98
C THR A 272 -22.60 2.28 46.82
N THR A 273 -22.01 3.46 47.05
CA THR A 273 -21.62 4.38 45.99
C THR A 273 -20.11 4.50 45.99
N ILE A 274 -19.49 4.12 44.88
CA ILE A 274 -18.06 4.20 44.72
C ILE A 274 -17.65 5.36 43.82
N GLU A 275 -16.45 5.87 44.04
CA GLU A 275 -15.80 6.82 43.16
C GLU A 275 -14.66 6.10 42.42
N ILE A 276 -14.69 6.17 41.11
CA ILE A 276 -13.66 5.56 40.25
C ILE A 276 -12.91 6.64 39.47
N PRO A 277 -11.63 6.43 39.20
CA PRO A 277 -10.88 7.28 38.27
C PRO A 277 -11.41 7.11 36.85
N THR A 278 -11.28 8.17 36.06
CA THR A 278 -11.59 8.18 34.63
C THR A 278 -10.33 8.56 33.86
N ILE A 279 -10.24 8.13 32.59
CA ILE A 279 -9.04 8.34 31.75
C ILE A 279 -8.75 9.84 31.50
N ASP A 280 -9.76 10.69 31.60
CA ASP A 280 -9.65 12.17 31.52
C ASP A 280 -9.01 12.80 32.76
N GLY A 281 -8.63 12.02 33.77
CA GLY A 281 -8.09 12.49 35.05
C GLY A 281 -9.15 12.90 36.06
N GLY A 282 -10.43 12.77 35.72
CA GLY A 282 -11.56 13.03 36.60
C GLY A 282 -11.94 11.83 37.47
N LYS A 283 -13.06 11.95 38.17
CA LYS A 283 -13.71 10.90 38.95
C LYS A 283 -15.16 10.74 38.52
N ALA A 284 -15.65 9.52 38.49
CA ALA A 284 -17.05 9.21 38.25
C ALA A 284 -17.64 8.46 39.44
N LYS A 285 -18.89 8.77 39.80
CA LYS A 285 -19.62 8.07 40.86
C LYS A 285 -20.50 6.99 40.25
N ILE A 286 -20.41 5.78 40.80
CA ILE A 286 -21.24 4.65 40.42
C ILE A 286 -22.02 4.18 41.66
N LYS A 287 -23.33 4.06 41.53
CA LYS A 287 -24.19 3.42 42.53
C LYS A 287 -24.22 1.91 42.25
N ILE A 288 -23.71 1.14 43.20
CA ILE A 288 -23.74 -0.32 43.21
C ILE A 288 -25.00 -0.73 43.96
N PRO A 289 -25.93 -1.44 43.31
CA PRO A 289 -27.13 -1.98 43.98
C PRO A 289 -26.76 -3.02 45.02
N ASP A 290 -27.65 -3.22 45.98
CA ASP A 290 -27.59 -4.32 46.94
C ASP A 290 -27.68 -5.68 46.23
N GLY A 291 -27.00 -6.70 46.75
CA GLY A 291 -26.93 -8.01 46.18
C GLY A 291 -26.11 -8.13 44.88
N THR A 292 -25.22 -7.16 44.60
CA THR A 292 -24.37 -7.18 43.41
C THR A 292 -23.41 -8.38 43.44
N GLN A 293 -23.46 -9.21 42.40
CA GLN A 293 -22.62 -10.40 42.26
C GLN A 293 -21.22 -10.05 41.75
N ASN A 294 -20.24 -10.87 42.13
CA ASN A 294 -18.89 -10.77 41.62
C ASN A 294 -18.84 -10.84 40.10
N GLY A 295 -18.03 -9.99 39.46
CA GLY A 295 -17.90 -9.92 38.03
C GLY A 295 -18.96 -9.11 37.29
N LYS A 296 -19.96 -8.56 38.01
CA LYS A 296 -20.96 -7.67 37.39
C LYS A 296 -20.32 -6.43 36.81
N GLN A 297 -20.73 -6.06 35.59
CA GLN A 297 -20.23 -4.90 34.88
C GLN A 297 -21.21 -3.74 34.90
N PHE A 298 -20.70 -2.54 35.14
CA PHE A 298 -21.41 -1.28 35.08
C PHE A 298 -20.85 -0.45 33.93
N ARG A 299 -21.72 0.04 33.08
CA ARG A 299 -21.37 0.84 31.91
C ARG A 299 -21.49 2.34 32.21
N LEU A 300 -20.42 3.06 32.02
CA LEU A 300 -20.39 4.53 32.04
C LEU A 300 -20.31 5.05 30.58
N LYS A 301 -21.43 5.54 30.09
CA LYS A 301 -21.53 6.00 28.71
C LYS A 301 -20.63 7.21 28.46
N GLY A 302 -19.89 7.18 27.33
CA GLY A 302 -19.04 8.28 26.88
C GLY A 302 -17.80 8.54 27.75
N LYS A 303 -17.36 7.57 28.58
CA LYS A 303 -16.15 7.64 29.41
C LYS A 303 -15.02 6.72 28.92
N GLY A 304 -15.12 6.20 27.70
CA GLY A 304 -14.08 5.45 27.01
C GLY A 304 -13.13 6.35 26.21
N MET A 305 -12.44 5.75 25.25
CA MET A 305 -11.53 6.44 24.33
C MET A 305 -12.29 7.25 23.28
N PRO A 306 -11.74 8.37 22.81
CA PRO A 306 -12.33 9.11 21.71
C PRO A 306 -12.20 8.36 20.40
N PHE A 307 -13.20 8.46 19.54
CA PHE A 307 -13.11 7.97 18.15
C PHE A 307 -12.19 8.88 17.34
N MET A 308 -11.28 8.29 16.56
CA MET A 308 -10.28 9.03 15.79
C MET A 308 -10.89 9.96 14.73
N ARG A 309 -12.06 9.62 14.19
CA ARG A 309 -12.74 10.36 13.09
C ARG A 309 -14.08 11.00 13.45
N ARG A 310 -14.61 10.69 14.64
CA ARG A 310 -15.88 11.22 15.14
C ARG A 310 -15.61 11.95 16.43
N GLY A 311 -16.42 12.93 16.77
CA GLY A 311 -16.31 13.66 18.04
C GLY A 311 -16.84 12.90 19.24
N ASP A 312 -17.26 11.65 19.07
CA ASP A 312 -17.86 10.80 20.09
C ASP A 312 -16.79 10.05 20.89
N PHE A 313 -17.21 9.50 22.03
CA PHE A 313 -16.38 8.67 22.91
C PHE A 313 -17.01 7.29 23.06
N GLY A 314 -16.16 6.28 23.24
CA GLY A 314 -16.58 4.96 23.69
C GLY A 314 -17.03 4.97 25.14
N ASP A 315 -17.23 3.80 25.73
CA ASP A 315 -17.76 3.64 27.07
C ASP A 315 -16.68 3.05 28.01
N LEU A 316 -16.82 3.35 29.30
CA LEU A 316 -16.04 2.71 30.35
C LEU A 316 -16.87 1.62 31.02
N TYR A 317 -16.38 0.40 30.99
CA TYR A 317 -16.97 -0.75 31.65
C TYR A 317 -16.21 -1.01 32.96
N VAL A 318 -16.91 -0.90 34.07
CA VAL A 318 -16.36 -1.17 35.41
C VAL A 318 -16.85 -2.51 35.87
N GLN A 319 -15.93 -3.45 36.00
CA GLN A 319 -16.19 -4.80 36.52
C GLN A 319 -15.90 -4.82 38.02
N VAL A 320 -16.91 -5.13 38.78
CA VAL A 320 -16.77 -5.25 40.24
C VAL A 320 -16.15 -6.61 40.58
N LYS A 321 -15.09 -6.57 41.41
CA LYS A 321 -14.45 -7.75 41.97
C LYS A 321 -14.64 -7.76 43.48
N THR A 322 -15.37 -8.75 44.01
CA THR A 322 -15.57 -8.84 45.44
C THR A 322 -14.32 -9.44 46.12
N GLU A 323 -13.83 -8.74 47.13
CA GLU A 323 -12.72 -9.22 47.96
C GLU A 323 -13.26 -9.62 49.33
N VAL A 324 -12.83 -10.77 49.80
CA VAL A 324 -13.12 -11.23 51.16
C VAL A 324 -11.97 -10.75 52.06
N PRO A 325 -12.25 -10.00 53.13
CA PRO A 325 -11.22 -9.58 54.06
C PRO A 325 -10.53 -10.83 54.67
N VAL A 326 -9.18 -10.79 54.72
CA VAL A 326 -8.34 -11.83 55.26
C VAL A 326 -8.06 -11.53 56.73
#